data_5a56435fdb3778401ffbc11eee9417b6
#
_entry.id   5a56435fdb3778401ffbc11eee9417b6
#
_cell.length_a   1.000
_cell.length_b   1.000
_cell.length_c   1.000
_cell.angle_alpha   90.00
_cell.angle_beta   90.00
_cell.angle_gamma   90.00
#
_symmetry.space_group_name_H-M   'P 1'
#
loop_
_entity.id
_entity.type
_entity.pdbx_description
1 polymer ?
#
loop_
_entity_poly.entity_id
_entity_poly.type
_entity_poly.pdbx_seq_one_letter_code
_entity_poly.pdbx_strand_id
1 'polypeptide(L)'
;MEATPDAVVPGPPPAPTPAPATRGLVLVGPGAAFGTELLTRFGWEGFRLGVVARSADTLGRLTGELASAGLTMRGVVADVTDPAGLTAALEKLAADLGGLTVLMYNAKLSIRGSAFSVPADVLNETLAVNVTGALTAVQAATPLLVDRVGATILVTVAGGRTEPPAARFALAVGKAGLGALAAAVSPSLADQGVRMRTVVLDGKVGPGGPLRPEAVADHFWQAYASPRGAVFRLAPPGSRRSAATLPLEV
;
A
#
# COMPACT_ATOMS: atom_id res chain seq x y z
N MET A 1 -49.76 -44.90 -38.65
CA MET A 1 -48.30 -44.67 -38.77
C MET A 1 -48.00 -43.46 -37.93
N GLU A 2 -47.77 -43.70 -36.63
CA GLU A 2 -47.51 -42.67 -35.63
C GLU A 2 -46.04 -42.28 -35.65
N ALA A 3 -45.77 -40.98 -35.80
CA ALA A 3 -44.41 -40.43 -35.75
C ALA A 3 -43.92 -40.42 -34.31
N THR A 4 -42.79 -41.07 -34.06
CA THR A 4 -42.07 -41.04 -32.79
C THR A 4 -41.50 -39.59 -32.56
N PRO A 5 -41.70 -38.98 -31.38
CA PRO A 5 -41.14 -37.67 -31.15
C PRO A 5 -39.60 -37.73 -31.05
N ASP A 6 -38.93 -36.82 -31.72
CA ASP A 6 -37.47 -36.63 -31.69
C ASP A 6 -36.96 -36.44 -30.24
N ALA A 7 -36.05 -37.31 -29.82
CA ALA A 7 -35.39 -37.21 -28.54
C ALA A 7 -34.43 -36.00 -28.54
N VAL A 8 -34.77 -35.00 -27.78
CA VAL A 8 -33.89 -33.82 -27.53
C VAL A 8 -32.65 -34.31 -26.75
N VAL A 9 -31.50 -34.34 -27.42
CA VAL A 9 -30.22 -34.63 -26.77
C VAL A 9 -29.85 -33.43 -25.90
N PRO A 10 -29.67 -33.62 -24.58
CA PRO A 10 -29.25 -32.52 -23.71
C PRO A 10 -27.88 -32.01 -24.14
N GLY A 11 -27.77 -30.68 -24.28
CA GLY A 11 -26.51 -30.02 -24.61
C GLY A 11 -25.46 -30.22 -23.47
N PRO A 12 -24.17 -30.01 -23.75
CA PRO A 12 -23.13 -30.18 -22.77
C PRO A 12 -23.39 -29.24 -21.58
N PRO A 13 -23.03 -29.67 -20.36
CA PRO A 13 -23.22 -28.84 -19.16
C PRO A 13 -22.44 -27.51 -19.31
N PRO A 14 -22.95 -26.39 -18.77
CA PRO A 14 -22.26 -25.11 -18.85
C PRO A 14 -20.87 -25.23 -18.20
N ALA A 15 -19.88 -24.59 -18.83
CA ALA A 15 -18.53 -24.55 -18.29
C ALA A 15 -18.54 -24.01 -16.85
N PRO A 16 -17.73 -24.57 -15.92
CA PRO A 16 -17.69 -24.11 -14.55
C PRO A 16 -17.36 -22.61 -14.52
N THR A 17 -18.13 -21.84 -13.76
CA THR A 17 -17.87 -20.42 -13.53
C THR A 17 -16.46 -20.29 -12.95
N PRO A 18 -15.55 -19.50 -13.56
CA PRO A 18 -14.22 -19.35 -13.01
C PRO A 18 -14.30 -18.84 -11.57
N ALA A 19 -13.56 -19.48 -10.66
CA ALA A 19 -13.47 -19.04 -9.28
C ALA A 19 -13.05 -17.55 -9.25
N PRO A 20 -13.59 -16.73 -8.33
CA PRO A 20 -13.23 -15.33 -8.25
C PRO A 20 -11.72 -15.21 -8.12
N ALA A 21 -11.11 -14.39 -8.97
CA ALA A 21 -9.66 -14.19 -8.99
C ALA A 21 -9.16 -13.82 -7.59
N THR A 22 -8.18 -14.57 -7.10
CA THR A 22 -7.60 -14.33 -5.77
C THR A 22 -6.97 -12.94 -5.71
N ARG A 23 -7.38 -12.12 -4.75
CA ARG A 23 -6.86 -10.77 -4.54
C ARG A 23 -5.83 -10.78 -3.41
N GLY A 24 -4.54 -10.70 -3.75
CA GLY A 24 -3.46 -10.56 -2.77
C GLY A 24 -3.14 -9.09 -2.51
N LEU A 25 -2.91 -8.76 -1.25
CA LEU A 25 -2.38 -7.46 -0.81
C LEU A 25 -1.07 -7.69 -0.07
N VAL A 26 -0.04 -6.92 -0.41
CA VAL A 26 1.22 -6.89 0.37
C VAL A 26 1.43 -5.49 0.95
N LEU A 27 1.57 -5.41 2.27
CA LEU A 27 1.92 -4.21 3.02
C LEU A 27 3.41 -4.24 3.37
N VAL A 28 4.18 -3.32 2.81
CA VAL A 28 5.59 -3.11 3.11
C VAL A 28 5.74 -2.04 4.20
N GLY A 29 6.28 -2.43 5.36
CA GLY A 29 6.44 -1.55 6.51
C GLY A 29 5.11 -1.23 7.20
N PRO A 30 4.51 -2.17 7.94
CA PRO A 30 3.18 -1.98 8.55
C PRO A 30 3.13 -0.80 9.52
N GLY A 31 4.26 -0.46 10.15
CA GLY A 31 4.28 0.53 11.21
C GLY A 31 3.46 0.10 12.45
N ALA A 32 3.53 0.88 13.52
CA ALA A 32 2.80 0.58 14.75
C ALA A 32 1.48 1.36 14.88
N ALA A 33 1.24 2.35 14.01
CA ALA A 33 0.14 3.29 14.20
C ALA A 33 -1.19 2.86 13.58
N PHE A 34 -1.17 2.15 12.44
CA PHE A 34 -2.38 1.78 11.70
C PHE A 34 -2.20 0.59 10.76
N GLY A 35 -1.09 -0.15 10.86
CA GLY A 35 -0.83 -1.31 9.97
C GLY A 35 -1.83 -2.43 10.18
N THR A 36 -2.24 -2.68 11.41
CA THR A 36 -3.24 -3.71 11.77
C THR A 36 -4.59 -3.35 11.18
N GLU A 37 -5.03 -2.11 11.34
CA GLU A 37 -6.31 -1.62 10.84
C GLU A 37 -6.37 -1.63 9.30
N LEU A 38 -5.26 -1.30 8.62
CA LEU A 38 -5.17 -1.45 7.16
C LEU A 38 -5.39 -2.90 6.74
N LEU A 39 -4.65 -3.82 7.35
CA LEU A 39 -4.76 -5.24 7.05
C LEU A 39 -6.15 -5.77 7.37
N THR A 40 -6.71 -5.39 8.52
CA THR A 40 -8.07 -5.79 8.94
C THR A 40 -9.11 -5.30 7.94
N ARG A 41 -9.04 -4.03 7.54
CA ARG A 41 -9.99 -3.44 6.58
C ARG A 41 -9.98 -4.17 5.24
N PHE A 42 -8.80 -4.42 4.68
CA PHE A 42 -8.69 -5.15 3.41
C PHE A 42 -8.97 -6.64 3.55
N GLY A 43 -8.63 -7.24 4.68
CA GLY A 43 -8.95 -8.64 4.97
C GLY A 43 -10.46 -8.91 5.00
N TRP A 44 -11.25 -8.03 5.61
CA TRP A 44 -12.71 -8.11 5.61
C TRP A 44 -13.34 -7.90 4.22
N GLU A 45 -12.63 -7.25 3.31
CA GLU A 45 -13.02 -7.14 1.89
C GLU A 45 -12.56 -8.35 1.05
N GLY A 46 -12.05 -9.40 1.71
CA GLY A 46 -11.67 -10.67 1.08
C GLY A 46 -10.30 -10.68 0.43
N PHE A 47 -9.39 -9.77 0.79
CA PHE A 47 -8.00 -9.86 0.37
C PHE A 47 -7.24 -10.90 1.20
N ARG A 48 -6.36 -11.67 0.54
CA ARG A 48 -5.31 -12.43 1.20
C ARG A 48 -4.19 -11.47 1.58
N LEU A 49 -3.71 -11.56 2.82
CA LEU A 49 -2.82 -10.55 3.41
C LEU A 49 -1.39 -11.02 3.46
N GLY A 50 -0.48 -10.21 2.93
CA GLY A 50 0.97 -10.35 3.00
C GLY A 50 1.61 -9.14 3.69
N VAL A 51 2.69 -9.36 4.44
CA VAL A 51 3.42 -8.30 5.14
C VAL A 51 4.92 -8.49 4.97
N VAL A 52 5.60 -7.41 4.60
CA VAL A 52 7.06 -7.30 4.70
C VAL A 52 7.39 -6.40 5.89
N ALA A 53 8.17 -6.89 6.84
CA ALA A 53 8.64 -6.14 8.00
C ALA A 53 10.11 -6.48 8.31
N ARG A 54 10.82 -5.56 8.98
CA ARG A 54 12.24 -5.74 9.34
C ARG A 54 12.50 -6.74 10.47
N SER A 55 11.48 -7.07 11.27
CA SER A 55 11.64 -7.96 12.41
C SER A 55 10.53 -9.01 12.50
N ALA A 56 10.91 -10.20 12.97
CA ALA A 56 9.98 -11.28 13.27
C ALA A 56 8.98 -10.89 14.37
N ASP A 57 9.39 -10.08 15.35
CA ASP A 57 8.52 -9.61 16.44
C ASP A 57 7.35 -8.79 15.90
N THR A 58 7.61 -7.91 14.92
CA THR A 58 6.54 -7.15 14.25
C THR A 58 5.55 -8.08 13.55
N LEU A 59 6.04 -9.10 12.87
CA LEU A 59 5.19 -10.10 12.21
C LEU A 59 4.39 -10.91 13.21
N GLY A 60 5.03 -11.37 14.31
CA GLY A 60 4.37 -12.13 15.38
C GLY A 60 3.24 -11.34 16.03
N ARG A 61 3.47 -10.06 16.37
CA ARG A 61 2.45 -9.16 16.92
C ARG A 61 1.25 -9.01 15.97
N LEU A 62 1.51 -8.70 14.70
CA LEU A 62 0.46 -8.55 13.69
C LEU A 62 -0.33 -9.84 13.48
N THR A 63 0.34 -10.99 13.49
CA THR A 63 -0.34 -12.30 13.38
C THR A 63 -1.34 -12.49 14.52
N GLY A 64 -0.94 -12.18 15.77
CA GLY A 64 -1.83 -12.26 16.93
C GLY A 64 -3.01 -11.29 16.87
N GLU A 65 -2.74 -10.03 16.48
CA GLU A 65 -3.78 -9.00 16.36
C GLU A 65 -4.81 -9.36 15.27
N LEU A 66 -4.35 -9.81 14.10
CA LEU A 66 -5.23 -10.22 13.00
C LEU A 66 -6.00 -11.49 13.32
N ALA A 67 -5.40 -12.46 14.02
CA ALA A 67 -6.09 -13.67 14.47
C ALA A 67 -7.28 -13.33 15.38
N SER A 68 -7.16 -12.31 16.23
CA SER A 68 -8.25 -11.79 17.07
C SER A 68 -9.41 -11.21 16.26
N ALA A 69 -9.15 -10.78 15.01
CA ALA A 69 -10.15 -10.30 14.04
C ALA A 69 -10.63 -11.43 13.08
N GLY A 70 -10.25 -12.68 13.32
CA GLY A 70 -10.59 -13.83 12.46
C GLY A 70 -9.83 -13.85 11.12
N LEU A 71 -8.71 -13.13 11.04
CA LEU A 71 -7.92 -13.00 9.82
C LEU A 71 -6.56 -13.69 9.93
N THR A 72 -6.01 -14.09 8.80
CA THR A 72 -4.66 -14.66 8.70
C THR A 72 -3.81 -13.85 7.74
N MET A 73 -2.49 -13.88 7.93
CA MET A 73 -1.55 -13.24 7.01
C MET A 73 -0.34 -14.14 6.73
N ARG A 74 0.40 -13.84 5.65
CA ARG A 74 1.74 -14.33 5.37
C ARG A 74 2.74 -13.23 5.67
N GLY A 75 3.84 -13.53 6.37
CA GLY A 75 4.87 -12.57 6.72
C GLY A 75 6.24 -12.97 6.16
N VAL A 76 7.00 -12.00 5.68
CA VAL A 76 8.41 -12.18 5.31
C VAL A 76 9.26 -11.09 5.98
N VAL A 77 10.35 -11.50 6.60
CA VAL A 77 11.34 -10.56 7.16
C VAL A 77 12.25 -10.08 6.04
N ALA A 78 12.24 -8.78 5.76
CA ALA A 78 13.18 -8.16 4.82
C ALA A 78 13.37 -6.67 5.17
N ASP A 79 14.55 -6.13 4.83
CA ASP A 79 14.83 -4.70 4.90
C ASP A 79 14.58 -4.06 3.53
N VAL A 80 13.87 -2.94 3.52
CA VAL A 80 13.58 -2.21 2.27
C VAL A 80 14.82 -1.55 1.66
N THR A 81 15.92 -1.47 2.40
CA THR A 81 17.22 -0.98 1.92
C THR A 81 18.09 -2.06 1.28
N ASP A 82 17.63 -3.32 1.32
CA ASP A 82 18.19 -4.44 0.55
C ASP A 82 17.29 -4.72 -0.68
N PRO A 83 17.65 -4.26 -1.89
CA PRO A 83 16.83 -4.42 -3.07
C PRO A 83 16.57 -5.88 -3.45
N ALA A 84 17.56 -6.74 -3.31
CA ALA A 84 17.43 -8.16 -3.65
C ALA A 84 16.51 -8.89 -2.66
N GLY A 85 16.71 -8.65 -1.35
CA GLY A 85 15.88 -9.23 -0.30
C GLY A 85 14.42 -8.74 -0.38
N LEU A 86 14.20 -7.46 -0.67
CA LEU A 86 12.83 -6.92 -0.85
C LEU A 86 12.14 -7.53 -2.07
N THR A 87 12.84 -7.65 -3.21
CA THR A 87 12.31 -8.27 -4.43
C THR A 87 11.89 -9.71 -4.16
N ALA A 88 12.80 -10.53 -3.61
CA ALA A 88 12.49 -11.91 -3.28
C ALA A 88 11.33 -12.06 -2.29
N ALA A 89 11.22 -11.14 -1.31
CA ALA A 89 10.11 -11.12 -0.36
C ALA A 89 8.76 -10.84 -1.05
N LEU A 90 8.72 -9.92 -2.00
CA LEU A 90 7.51 -9.60 -2.76
C LEU A 90 7.09 -10.74 -3.69
N GLU A 91 8.03 -11.34 -4.40
CA GLU A 91 7.78 -12.51 -5.26
C GLU A 91 7.24 -13.70 -4.46
N LYS A 92 7.89 -14.00 -3.32
CA LYS A 92 7.44 -15.07 -2.42
C LYS A 92 6.02 -14.82 -1.92
N LEU A 93 5.73 -13.60 -1.44
CA LEU A 93 4.40 -13.27 -0.94
C LEU A 93 3.36 -13.32 -2.04
N ALA A 94 3.66 -12.84 -3.24
CA ALA A 94 2.75 -12.93 -4.37
C ALA A 94 2.41 -14.39 -4.71
N ALA A 95 3.38 -15.30 -4.69
CA ALA A 95 3.16 -16.72 -4.90
C ALA A 95 2.32 -17.35 -3.76
N ASP A 96 2.65 -17.09 -2.50
CA ASP A 96 1.94 -17.61 -1.32
C ASP A 96 0.47 -17.13 -1.26
N LEU A 97 0.18 -15.94 -1.80
CA LEU A 97 -1.16 -15.35 -1.86
C LEU A 97 -1.95 -15.78 -3.10
N GLY A 98 -1.33 -16.45 -4.06
CA GLY A 98 -1.96 -16.81 -5.35
C GLY A 98 -2.10 -15.62 -6.30
N GLY A 99 -1.28 -14.59 -6.12
CA GLY A 99 -1.16 -13.39 -6.95
C GLY A 99 -1.24 -12.10 -6.17
N LEU A 100 -0.64 -11.04 -6.70
CA LEU A 100 -0.64 -9.71 -6.13
C LEU A 100 -1.65 -8.82 -6.86
N THR A 101 -2.52 -8.13 -6.11
CA THR A 101 -3.46 -7.13 -6.64
C THR A 101 -3.15 -5.74 -6.08
N VAL A 102 -2.69 -5.68 -4.83
CA VAL A 102 -2.38 -4.41 -4.16
C VAL A 102 -1.01 -4.48 -3.51
N LEU A 103 -0.14 -3.52 -3.85
CA LEU A 103 1.04 -3.20 -3.07
C LEU A 103 0.77 -1.94 -2.25
N MET A 104 1.05 -1.98 -0.94
CA MET A 104 1.08 -0.79 -0.08
C MET A 104 2.49 -0.52 0.42
N TYR A 105 3.05 0.63 0.11
CA TYR A 105 4.33 1.06 0.66
C TYR A 105 4.12 2.08 1.76
N ASN A 106 4.38 1.68 3.01
CA ASN A 106 4.23 2.51 4.21
C ASN A 106 5.50 2.56 5.07
N ALA A 107 6.56 1.87 4.65
CA ALA A 107 7.86 1.93 5.34
C ALA A 107 8.35 3.37 5.44
N LYS A 108 8.90 3.71 6.61
CA LYS A 108 9.50 5.02 6.85
C LYS A 108 10.61 4.95 7.88
N LEU A 109 11.63 5.76 7.69
CA LEU A 109 12.57 6.18 8.72
C LEU A 109 12.25 7.64 9.09
N SER A 110 12.14 7.93 10.39
CA SER A 110 11.80 9.25 10.90
C SER A 110 12.75 9.61 12.03
N ILE A 111 13.68 10.49 11.75
CA ILE A 111 14.67 10.98 12.71
C ILE A 111 14.33 12.43 13.04
N ARG A 112 14.45 12.81 14.32
CA ARG A 112 14.28 14.21 14.74
C ARG A 112 15.51 15.02 14.39
N GLY A 113 15.30 16.23 13.94
CA GLY A 113 16.35 17.19 13.63
C GLY A 113 15.91 18.21 12.59
N SER A 114 16.59 19.36 12.60
CA SER A 114 16.41 20.44 11.61
C SER A 114 17.35 20.24 10.43
N ALA A 115 17.17 21.05 9.38
CA ALA A 115 18.07 21.07 8.22
C ALA A 115 19.53 21.42 8.57
N PHE A 116 19.75 22.07 9.72
CA PHE A 116 21.08 22.46 10.20
C PHE A 116 21.69 21.50 11.20
N SER A 117 20.94 20.48 11.64
CA SER A 117 21.39 19.52 12.66
C SER A 117 21.39 18.07 12.21
N VAL A 118 20.71 17.74 11.09
CA VAL A 118 20.71 16.38 10.53
C VAL A 118 21.95 16.20 9.67
N PRO A 119 22.84 15.23 10.00
CA PRO A 119 23.98 14.89 9.16
C PRO A 119 23.55 14.33 7.81
N ALA A 120 24.41 14.45 6.80
CA ALA A 120 24.08 14.01 5.44
C ALA A 120 23.89 12.48 5.33
N ASP A 121 24.64 11.70 6.08
CA ASP A 121 24.49 10.24 6.15
C ASP A 121 23.13 9.83 6.71
N VAL A 122 22.66 10.48 7.76
CA VAL A 122 21.31 10.29 8.33
C VAL A 122 20.20 10.65 7.32
N LEU A 123 20.40 11.71 6.54
CA LEU A 123 19.49 12.04 5.44
C LEU A 123 19.50 10.94 4.37
N ASN A 124 20.67 10.44 3.99
CA ASN A 124 20.83 9.35 3.02
C ASN A 124 20.14 8.06 3.49
N GLU A 125 20.30 7.68 4.76
CA GLU A 125 19.55 6.55 5.36
C GLU A 125 18.04 6.76 5.29
N THR A 126 17.58 7.97 5.58
CA THR A 126 16.16 8.32 5.50
C THR A 126 15.64 8.21 4.06
N LEU A 127 16.40 8.68 3.08
CA LEU A 127 16.05 8.59 1.66
C LEU A 127 16.09 7.14 1.17
N ALA A 128 17.06 6.34 1.62
CA ALA A 128 17.15 4.91 1.30
C ALA A 128 15.86 4.17 1.68
N VAL A 129 15.34 4.42 2.89
CA VAL A 129 14.07 3.81 3.32
C VAL A 129 12.87 4.46 2.65
N ASN A 130 12.78 5.80 2.65
CA ASN A 130 11.53 6.49 2.32
C ASN A 130 11.30 6.65 0.81
N VAL A 131 12.36 6.60 0.00
CA VAL A 131 12.32 6.84 -1.46
C VAL A 131 12.87 5.66 -2.25
N THR A 132 14.14 5.30 -2.04
CA THR A 132 14.80 4.24 -2.83
C THR A 132 14.14 2.88 -2.61
N GLY A 133 13.84 2.52 -1.36
CA GLY A 133 13.11 1.29 -1.05
C GLY A 133 11.69 1.26 -1.65
N ALA A 134 11.03 2.44 -1.77
CA ALA A 134 9.75 2.53 -2.46
C ALA A 134 9.90 2.29 -3.98
N LEU A 135 10.95 2.84 -4.59
CA LEU A 135 11.26 2.59 -6.01
C LEU A 135 11.49 1.09 -6.25
N THR A 136 12.33 0.45 -5.43
CA THR A 136 12.56 -1.00 -5.49
C THR A 136 11.25 -1.78 -5.38
N ALA A 137 10.39 -1.42 -4.41
CA ALA A 137 9.10 -2.10 -4.23
C ALA A 137 8.19 -1.92 -5.45
N VAL A 138 8.13 -0.73 -6.04
CA VAL A 138 7.36 -0.46 -7.27
C VAL A 138 7.89 -1.30 -8.42
N GLN A 139 9.21 -1.31 -8.65
CA GLN A 139 9.84 -2.06 -9.75
C GLN A 139 9.60 -3.57 -9.60
N ALA A 140 9.78 -4.12 -8.40
CA ALA A 140 9.58 -5.54 -8.13
C ALA A 140 8.10 -5.97 -8.21
N ALA A 141 7.17 -5.11 -7.78
CA ALA A 141 5.75 -5.45 -7.77
C ALA A 141 5.08 -5.26 -9.13
N THR A 142 5.56 -4.37 -9.98
CA THR A 142 4.91 -4.07 -11.28
C THR A 142 4.67 -5.32 -12.12
N PRO A 143 5.65 -6.20 -12.40
CA PRO A 143 5.41 -7.40 -13.17
C PRO A 143 4.43 -8.39 -12.50
N LEU A 144 4.28 -8.33 -11.18
CA LEU A 144 3.34 -9.16 -10.41
C LEU A 144 1.90 -8.61 -10.43
N LEU A 145 1.74 -7.32 -10.80
CA LEU A 145 0.48 -6.58 -10.85
C LEU A 145 -0.12 -6.50 -12.25
N VAL A 146 0.69 -6.59 -13.31
CA VAL A 146 0.22 -6.55 -14.71
C VAL A 146 -0.84 -7.61 -14.92
N ASP A 147 -1.87 -7.28 -15.72
CA ASP A 147 -3.02 -8.13 -16.05
C ASP A 147 -3.92 -8.51 -14.85
N ARG A 148 -3.72 -7.91 -13.68
CA ARG A 148 -4.60 -8.11 -12.53
C ARG A 148 -5.71 -7.07 -12.48
N VAL A 149 -6.95 -7.52 -12.47
CA VAL A 149 -8.10 -6.62 -12.28
C VAL A 149 -7.99 -5.88 -10.95
N GLY A 150 -7.98 -4.55 -11.02
CA GLY A 150 -7.85 -3.72 -9.84
C GLY A 150 -6.41 -3.52 -9.34
N ALA A 151 -5.40 -3.86 -10.16
CA ALA A 151 -3.98 -3.65 -9.84
C ALA A 151 -3.72 -2.23 -9.34
N THR A 152 -3.15 -2.11 -8.14
CA THR A 152 -2.96 -0.79 -7.51
C THR A 152 -1.73 -0.78 -6.61
N ILE A 153 -0.94 0.28 -6.73
CA ILE A 153 0.12 0.61 -5.77
C ILE A 153 -0.34 1.82 -4.95
N LEU A 154 -0.30 1.68 -3.63
CA LEU A 154 -0.65 2.71 -2.65
C LEU A 154 0.61 3.14 -1.89
N VAL A 155 0.89 4.43 -1.85
CA VAL A 155 2.00 4.99 -1.06
C VAL A 155 1.50 5.97 -0.01
N THR A 156 2.12 5.97 1.18
CA THR A 156 1.77 6.87 2.27
C THR A 156 2.69 8.08 2.29
N VAL A 157 2.11 9.26 2.09
CA VAL A 157 2.81 10.53 2.18
C VAL A 157 2.29 11.33 3.38
N ALA A 158 3.15 12.07 4.06
CA ALA A 158 2.74 12.95 5.16
C ALA A 158 2.46 14.36 4.64
N GLY A 159 1.34 14.90 5.02
CA GLY A 159 0.92 16.26 4.60
C GLY A 159 1.37 17.34 5.58
N GLY A 160 2.57 17.40 6.02
CA GLY A 160 3.32 18.51 6.65
C GLY A 160 2.67 19.51 7.62
N ARG A 161 1.38 19.37 8.00
CA ARG A 161 0.63 20.42 8.69
C ARG A 161 0.61 20.36 10.21
N THR A 162 1.01 19.25 10.84
CA THR A 162 0.85 19.04 12.30
C THR A 162 2.16 19.04 13.09
N GLU A 163 3.32 19.00 12.41
CA GLU A 163 4.61 19.22 13.05
C GLU A 163 5.39 20.26 12.24
N PRO A 164 6.11 21.17 12.89
CA PRO A 164 6.97 22.09 12.14
C PRO A 164 7.89 21.27 11.24
N PRO A 165 7.92 21.52 9.92
CA PRO A 165 8.84 20.84 9.01
C PRO A 165 10.28 20.84 9.52
N ALA A 166 10.64 21.89 10.26
CA ALA A 166 11.96 22.07 10.86
C ALA A 166 12.36 20.97 11.86
N ALA A 167 11.41 20.38 12.60
CA ALA A 167 11.74 19.37 13.63
C ALA A 167 11.88 17.95 13.08
N ARG A 168 11.45 17.69 11.83
CA ARG A 168 11.52 16.40 11.15
C ARG A 168 11.94 16.58 9.69
N PHE A 169 12.99 17.36 9.49
CA PHE A 169 13.48 17.72 8.16
C PHE A 169 13.67 16.50 7.24
N ALA A 170 14.45 15.49 7.70
CA ALA A 170 14.75 14.33 6.87
C ALA A 170 13.47 13.57 6.45
N LEU A 171 12.50 13.41 7.38
CA LEU A 171 11.22 12.79 7.04
C LEU A 171 10.43 13.61 6.03
N ALA A 172 10.41 14.95 6.16
CA ALA A 172 9.72 15.83 5.23
C ALA A 172 10.31 15.71 3.82
N VAL A 173 11.65 15.73 3.69
CA VAL A 173 12.35 15.53 2.41
C VAL A 173 12.02 14.14 1.82
N GLY A 174 12.11 13.08 2.64
CA GLY A 174 11.81 11.73 2.17
C GLY A 174 10.36 11.57 1.71
N LYS A 175 9.38 12.19 2.40
CA LYS A 175 7.97 12.12 2.00
C LYS A 175 7.66 12.98 0.77
N ALA A 176 8.33 14.12 0.58
CA ALA A 176 8.26 14.88 -0.65
C ALA A 176 8.86 14.10 -1.84
N GLY A 177 10.03 13.48 -1.64
CA GLY A 177 10.67 12.62 -2.64
C GLY A 177 9.79 11.41 -3.02
N LEU A 178 9.14 10.77 -2.03
CA LEU A 178 8.19 9.68 -2.32
C LEU A 178 6.97 10.17 -3.12
N GLY A 179 6.47 11.36 -2.85
CA GLY A 179 5.38 11.97 -3.62
C GLY A 179 5.79 12.26 -5.06
N ALA A 180 6.99 12.80 -5.26
CA ALA A 180 7.56 13.06 -6.58
C ALA A 180 7.78 11.76 -7.37
N LEU A 181 8.34 10.71 -6.71
CA LEU A 181 8.49 9.39 -7.30
C LEU A 181 7.14 8.82 -7.75
N ALA A 182 6.13 8.87 -6.89
CA ALA A 182 4.79 8.37 -7.23
C ALA A 182 4.19 9.08 -8.44
N ALA A 183 4.34 10.40 -8.53
CA ALA A 183 3.89 11.18 -9.68
C ALA A 183 4.65 10.81 -10.96
N ALA A 184 5.98 10.67 -10.89
CA ALA A 184 6.82 10.38 -12.04
C ALA A 184 6.57 8.97 -12.63
N VAL A 185 6.31 7.95 -11.79
CA VAL A 185 6.08 6.58 -12.28
C VAL A 185 4.63 6.32 -12.70
N SER A 186 3.70 7.18 -12.27
CA SER A 186 2.25 6.98 -12.48
C SER A 186 1.85 6.80 -13.95
N PRO A 187 2.35 7.60 -14.93
CA PRO A 187 2.00 7.40 -16.34
C PRO A 187 2.42 6.02 -16.86
N SER A 188 3.68 5.63 -16.64
CA SER A 188 4.21 4.34 -17.09
C SER A 188 3.53 3.13 -16.45
N LEU A 189 3.05 3.27 -15.21
CA LEU A 189 2.23 2.24 -14.55
C LEU A 189 0.84 2.18 -15.15
N ALA A 190 0.23 3.33 -15.48
CA ALA A 190 -1.09 3.39 -16.10
C ALA A 190 -1.09 2.72 -17.47
N ASP A 191 -0.04 2.88 -18.28
CA ASP A 191 0.16 2.20 -19.55
C ASP A 191 0.18 0.66 -19.41
N GLN A 192 0.55 0.17 -18.23
CA GLN A 192 0.56 -1.25 -17.87
C GLN A 192 -0.70 -1.71 -17.10
N GLY A 193 -1.73 -0.86 -17.03
CA GLY A 193 -2.97 -1.17 -16.31
C GLY A 193 -2.86 -1.12 -14.77
N VAL A 194 -1.76 -0.60 -14.23
CA VAL A 194 -1.52 -0.50 -12.79
C VAL A 194 -1.78 0.94 -12.30
N ARG A 195 -2.63 1.08 -11.29
CA ARG A 195 -2.96 2.38 -10.71
C ARG A 195 -1.95 2.77 -9.62
N MET A 196 -1.39 3.97 -9.70
CA MET A 196 -0.65 4.58 -8.60
C MET A 196 -1.59 5.49 -7.78
N ARG A 197 -1.61 5.32 -6.46
CA ARG A 197 -2.42 6.13 -5.53
C ARG A 197 -1.54 6.65 -4.40
N THR A 198 -1.54 7.95 -4.22
CA THR A 198 -0.85 8.62 -3.11
C THR A 198 -1.86 8.96 -2.02
N VAL A 199 -1.70 8.37 -0.84
CA VAL A 199 -2.51 8.69 0.35
C VAL A 199 -1.74 9.68 1.22
N VAL A 200 -2.27 10.88 1.34
CA VAL A 200 -1.68 11.99 2.12
C VAL A 200 -2.37 12.07 3.48
N LEU A 201 -1.61 11.90 4.56
CA LEU A 201 -2.12 12.00 5.93
C LEU A 201 -1.71 13.35 6.53
N ASP A 202 -2.67 14.24 6.76
CA ASP A 202 -2.46 15.57 7.34
C ASP A 202 -2.57 15.54 8.86
N GLY A 203 -1.84 14.64 9.51
CA GLY A 203 -1.84 14.55 10.96
C GLY A 203 -1.14 13.32 11.51
N LYS A 204 -0.87 13.35 12.82
CA LYS A 204 -0.40 12.19 13.55
C LYS A 204 -1.54 11.18 13.65
N VAL A 205 -1.24 9.91 13.35
CA VAL A 205 -2.18 8.79 13.49
C VAL A 205 -1.97 8.12 14.84
N GLY A 206 -3.07 7.69 15.46
CA GLY A 206 -3.05 6.93 16.71
C GLY A 206 -3.07 7.80 17.98
N PRO A 207 -2.68 7.25 19.14
CA PRO A 207 -2.87 7.90 20.43
C PRO A 207 -2.32 9.33 20.50
N GLY A 208 -3.16 10.26 20.91
CA GLY A 208 -2.85 11.69 20.99
C GLY A 208 -2.71 12.39 19.63
N GLY A 209 -3.09 11.73 18.53
CA GLY A 209 -3.17 12.32 17.20
C GLY A 209 -4.61 12.60 16.76
N PRO A 210 -4.80 13.51 15.79
CA PRO A 210 -6.13 13.85 15.30
C PRO A 210 -6.72 12.81 14.33
N LEU A 211 -5.93 11.85 13.85
CA LEU A 211 -6.38 10.82 12.91
C LEU A 211 -6.49 9.48 13.62
N ARG A 212 -7.68 8.90 13.62
CA ARG A 212 -7.91 7.56 14.14
C ARG A 212 -7.40 6.52 13.15
N PRO A 213 -6.76 5.43 13.62
CA PRO A 213 -6.25 4.35 12.76
C PRO A 213 -7.30 3.77 11.82
N GLU A 214 -8.52 3.55 12.30
CA GLU A 214 -9.63 2.99 11.53
C GLU A 214 -10.04 3.95 10.39
N ALA A 215 -10.12 5.26 10.67
CA ALA A 215 -10.43 6.25 9.65
C ALA A 215 -9.35 6.34 8.56
N VAL A 216 -8.07 6.09 8.93
CA VAL A 216 -6.98 5.98 7.97
C VAL A 216 -7.17 4.73 7.11
N ALA A 217 -7.49 3.59 7.70
CA ALA A 217 -7.73 2.33 6.97
C ALA A 217 -8.89 2.47 5.97
N ASP A 218 -10.01 3.07 6.40
CA ASP A 218 -11.14 3.36 5.52
C ASP A 218 -10.77 4.31 4.37
N HIS A 219 -9.90 5.29 4.64
CA HIS A 219 -9.44 6.20 3.59
C HIS A 219 -8.54 5.52 2.56
N PHE A 220 -7.68 4.58 2.98
CA PHE A 220 -6.92 3.71 2.07
C PHE A 220 -7.85 2.83 1.22
N TRP A 221 -8.89 2.28 1.84
CA TRP A 221 -9.90 1.53 1.10
C TRP A 221 -10.61 2.40 0.06
N GLN A 222 -11.02 3.60 0.42
CA GLN A 222 -11.61 4.56 -0.52
C GLN A 222 -10.65 4.90 -1.67
N ALA A 223 -9.38 5.10 -1.39
CA ALA A 223 -8.35 5.34 -2.41
C ALA A 223 -8.20 4.15 -3.37
N TYR A 224 -8.28 2.93 -2.87
CA TYR A 224 -8.27 1.71 -3.69
C TYR A 224 -9.56 1.56 -4.51
N ALA A 225 -10.72 1.67 -3.88
CA ALA A 225 -12.03 1.42 -4.48
C ALA A 225 -12.44 2.51 -5.49
N SER A 226 -11.91 3.72 -5.36
CA SER A 226 -12.24 4.83 -6.27
C SER A 226 -11.81 4.54 -7.71
N PRO A 227 -12.70 4.75 -8.69
CA PRO A 227 -12.35 4.57 -10.10
C PRO A 227 -11.39 5.65 -10.62
N ARG A 228 -11.34 6.81 -9.98
CA ARG A 228 -10.57 7.99 -10.40
C ARG A 228 -9.80 8.61 -9.23
N GLY A 229 -8.83 9.47 -9.56
CA GLY A 229 -8.00 10.18 -8.59
C GLY A 229 -6.63 9.53 -8.39
N ALA A 230 -5.59 10.34 -8.33
CA ALA A 230 -4.23 9.90 -8.04
C ALA A 230 -3.81 10.21 -6.59
N VAL A 231 -4.37 11.28 -6.00
CA VAL A 231 -4.02 11.76 -4.66
C VAL A 231 -5.25 11.80 -3.78
N PHE A 232 -5.19 11.14 -2.65
CA PHE A 232 -6.25 11.04 -1.64
C PHE A 232 -5.74 11.64 -0.33
N ARG A 233 -6.34 12.73 0.11
CA ARG A 233 -5.90 13.46 1.30
C ARG A 233 -6.88 13.26 2.45
N LEU A 234 -6.38 12.78 3.59
CA LEU A 234 -7.10 12.71 4.85
C LEU A 234 -6.58 13.78 5.80
N ALA A 235 -7.45 14.69 6.18
CA ALA A 235 -7.18 15.77 7.12
C ALA A 235 -8.09 15.66 8.35
N PRO A 236 -7.68 16.18 9.52
CA PRO A 236 -8.52 16.21 10.71
C PRO A 236 -9.84 16.97 10.45
N PRO A 237 -10.94 16.59 11.12
CA PRO A 237 -12.17 17.35 11.09
C PRO A 237 -11.91 18.82 11.48
N GLY A 238 -12.52 19.76 10.73
CA GLY A 238 -12.39 21.19 10.98
C GLY A 238 -11.06 21.83 10.52
N SER A 239 -10.12 21.07 9.97
CA SER A 239 -8.93 21.65 9.34
C SER A 239 -9.36 22.39 8.06
N ARG A 240 -8.98 23.69 7.92
CA ARG A 240 -9.17 24.42 6.67
C ARG A 240 -8.40 23.69 5.56
N ARG A 241 -9.07 23.34 4.46
CA ARG A 241 -8.42 22.86 3.24
C ARG A 241 -7.42 23.93 2.79
N SER A 242 -6.15 23.71 2.99
CA SER A 242 -5.15 24.51 2.31
C SER A 242 -5.15 24.04 0.87
N ALA A 243 -5.43 24.94 -0.03
CA ALA A 243 -5.26 24.78 -1.47
C ALA A 243 -3.77 24.78 -1.91
N ALA A 244 -2.87 24.37 -1.04
CA ALA A 244 -1.50 24.10 -1.44
C ALA A 244 -1.46 22.72 -2.13
N THR A 245 -2.01 22.66 -3.33
CA THR A 245 -1.54 21.80 -4.39
C THR A 245 -0.05 22.13 -4.53
N LEU A 246 0.84 21.19 -4.25
CA LEU A 246 2.18 21.25 -4.79
C LEU A 246 1.99 21.20 -6.31
N PRO A 247 2.30 22.27 -7.07
CA PRO A 247 2.37 22.16 -8.50
C PRO A 247 3.64 21.35 -8.79
N LEU A 248 3.50 20.04 -8.98
CA LEU A 248 4.46 19.26 -9.73
C LEU A 248 4.09 19.45 -11.21
N GLU A 249 4.18 20.68 -11.69
CA GLU A 249 4.35 20.94 -13.11
C GLU A 249 5.85 20.74 -13.40
N VAL A 250 6.16 19.67 -14.10
CA VAL A 250 7.42 19.43 -14.79
C VAL A 250 7.18 19.65 -16.26
#